data_337c441c5762b9e3d3691f5115245d80
#
_entry.id   337c441c5762b9e3d3691f5115245d80
#
_cell.length_a   1.000
_cell.length_b   1.000
_cell.length_c   1.000
_cell.angle_alpha   90.00
_cell.angle_beta   90.00
_cell.angle_gamma   90.00
#
_symmetry.space_group_name_H-M   'P 1'
#
loop_
_entity.id
_entity.type
_entity.pdbx_description
1 polymer ?
#
loop_
_entity_poly.entity_id
_entity_poly.type
_entity_poly.pdbx_seq_one_letter_code
_entity_poly.pdbx_strand_id
1 'polypeptide(L)' 'MTDLLMTPAEAATYLRLSKSTLDKLRLTGGGPVYAKLGRRVVYRSEDLLAWFQENRRTSTSDQAEG' A
#
# COMPACT_ATOMS: atom_id res chain seq x y z
N MET A 1 -18.47 -3.69 -1.49
CA MET A 1 -18.45 -3.49 -0.95
C MET A 1 -17.90 -3.23 0.26
N THR A 2 -17.20 -3.84 0.81
CA THR A 2 -16.76 -3.57 2.09
C THR A 2 -15.36 -3.10 2.10
N ASP A 3 -15.15 -1.97 2.74
CA ASP A 3 -13.86 -1.39 2.85
C ASP A 3 -13.33 -1.79 4.20
N LEU A 4 -12.18 -2.40 4.27
CA LEU A 4 -11.63 -2.88 5.51
C LEU A 4 -10.54 -1.97 6.01
N LEU A 5 -10.44 -1.85 7.32
CA LEU A 5 -9.34 -1.12 7.92
C LEU A 5 -8.26 -2.13 8.27
N MET A 6 -7.04 -1.81 7.93
CA MET A 6 -5.94 -2.73 8.10
C MET A 6 -4.80 -2.08 8.86
N THR A 7 -4.13 -2.88 9.68
CA THR A 7 -2.91 -2.42 10.33
C THR A 7 -1.82 -2.36 9.27
N PRO A 8 -0.70 -1.70 9.54
CA PRO A 8 0.39 -1.67 8.57
C PRO A 8 0.86 -3.07 8.17
N ALA A 9 0.88 -4.02 9.10
CA ALA A 9 1.30 -5.36 8.78
C ALA A 9 0.29 -6.04 7.84
N GLU A 10 -0.99 -5.84 8.11
CA GLU A 10 -2.02 -6.40 7.25
C GLU A 10 -2.01 -5.78 5.88
N ALA A 11 -1.80 -4.48 5.82
CA ALA A 11 -1.75 -3.78 4.55
C ALA A 11 -0.56 -4.25 3.72
N ALA A 12 0.58 -4.46 4.37
CA ALA A 12 1.75 -4.95 3.66
C ALA A 12 1.49 -6.34 3.09
N THR A 13 0.85 -7.21 3.87
CA THR A 13 0.51 -8.53 3.38
C THR A 13 -0.45 -8.43 2.19
N TYR A 14 -1.44 -7.56 2.28
CA TYR A 14 -2.40 -7.37 1.22
C TYR A 14 -1.71 -6.95 -0.08
N LEU A 15 -0.70 -6.08 0.03
CA LEU A 15 0.02 -5.59 -1.14
C LEU A 15 1.21 -6.48 -1.50
N ARG A 16 1.45 -7.51 -0.73
CA ARG A 16 2.57 -8.43 -0.94
C ARG A 16 3.90 -7.71 -0.79
N LEU A 17 3.97 -6.79 0.13
CA LEU A 17 5.19 -6.06 0.43
C LEU A 17 5.64 -6.41 1.82
N SER A 18 6.89 -6.14 2.15
CA SER A 18 7.32 -6.30 3.53
C SER A 18 6.80 -5.09 4.31
N LYS A 19 6.62 -5.28 5.60
CA LYS A 19 6.15 -4.19 6.44
C LYS A 19 7.16 -3.04 6.42
N SER A 20 8.44 -3.35 6.40
CA SER A 20 9.43 -2.29 6.38
C SER A 20 9.38 -1.49 5.08
N THR A 21 9.08 -2.11 3.95
CA THR A 21 8.93 -1.40 2.70
C THR A 21 7.73 -0.47 2.77
N LEU A 22 6.61 -0.95 3.30
CA LEU A 22 5.43 -0.12 3.40
C LEU A 22 5.66 1.05 4.34
N ASP A 23 6.34 0.81 5.46
CA ASP A 23 6.63 1.88 6.41
C ASP A 23 7.53 2.93 5.77
N LYS A 24 8.48 2.50 4.97
CA LYS A 24 9.36 3.43 4.31
C LYS A 24 8.58 4.26 3.30
N LEU A 25 7.68 3.66 2.56
CA LEU A 25 6.85 4.39 1.61
C LEU A 25 6.02 5.44 2.33
N ARG A 26 5.51 5.11 3.52
CA ARG A 26 4.72 6.07 4.26
C ARG A 26 5.57 7.28 4.66
N LEU A 27 6.80 7.02 5.07
CA LEU A 27 7.66 8.11 5.49
C LEU A 27 8.10 8.99 4.34
N THR A 28 8.28 8.44 3.18
CA THR A 28 8.73 9.22 2.03
C THR A 28 7.57 9.84 1.27
N GLY A 29 6.35 9.42 1.57
CA GLY A 29 5.19 9.99 0.91
C GLY A 29 4.82 9.33 -0.39
N GLY A 30 5.46 8.24 -0.75
CA GLY A 30 5.17 7.58 -2.03
C GLY A 30 4.24 6.40 -1.95
N GLY A 31 3.70 6.12 -0.79
CA GLY A 31 2.86 4.95 -0.64
C GLY A 31 1.38 5.27 -0.64
N PRO A 32 0.56 4.30 -0.26
CA PRO A 32 -0.88 4.50 -0.24
C PRO A 32 -1.30 5.51 0.81
N VAL A 33 -2.48 6.03 0.63
CA VAL A 33 -3.09 6.91 1.61
C VAL A 33 -3.32 6.13 2.89
N TYR A 34 -3.11 6.76 4.02
CA TYR A 34 -3.33 6.12 5.31
C TYR A 34 -3.95 7.11 6.26
N ALA A 35 -4.44 6.62 7.39
CA ALA A 35 -4.98 7.48 8.42
C ALA A 35 -4.22 7.24 9.72
N LYS A 36 -4.02 8.27 10.49
CA LYS A 36 -3.37 8.12 11.76
C LYS A 36 -4.38 8.41 12.85
N LEU A 37 -4.71 7.41 13.62
CA LEU A 37 -5.69 7.54 14.68
C LEU A 37 -4.95 7.47 15.99
N GLY A 38 -4.67 8.61 16.56
CA GLY A 38 -3.85 8.68 17.74
C GLY A 38 -2.45 8.20 17.39
N ARG A 39 -2.04 7.08 17.96
CA ARG A 39 -0.74 6.53 17.65
C ARG A 39 -0.82 5.41 16.67
N ARG A 40 -2.02 5.05 16.23
CA ARG A 40 -2.16 3.96 15.33
C ARG A 40 -2.26 4.41 13.91
N VAL A 41 -1.59 3.72 13.02
CA VAL A 41 -1.70 3.96 11.59
C VAL A 41 -2.59 2.87 11.04
N VAL A 42 -3.58 3.25 10.23
CA VAL A 42 -4.45 2.28 9.58
C VAL A 42 -4.56 2.62 8.11
N TYR A 43 -4.82 1.61 7.31
CA TYR A 43 -5.00 1.77 5.88
C TYR A 43 -6.38 1.23 5.51
N ARG A 44 -7.03 1.83 4.52
CA ARG A 44 -8.29 1.33 4.03
C ARG A 44 -8.00 0.48 2.82
N SER A 45 -8.71 -0.62 2.67
CA SER A 45 -8.50 -1.50 1.52
C SER A 45 -8.69 -0.77 0.21
N GLU A 46 -9.66 0.15 0.16
CA GLU A 46 -9.88 0.93 -1.03
C GLU A 46 -8.69 1.79 -1.38
N ASP A 47 -8.02 2.37 -0.39
CA ASP A 47 -6.86 3.21 -0.64
C ASP A 47 -5.67 2.39 -1.11
N LEU A 48 -5.55 1.16 -0.60
CA LEU A 48 -4.48 0.28 -1.04
C LEU A 48 -4.70 -0.10 -2.50
N LEU A 49 -5.94 -0.38 -2.85
CA LEU A 49 -6.25 -0.75 -4.21
C LEU A 49 -6.01 0.43 -5.16
N ALA A 50 -6.38 1.63 -4.74
CA ALA A 50 -6.17 2.81 -5.58
C ALA A 50 -4.68 3.03 -5.83
N TRP A 51 -3.88 2.85 -4.80
CA TRP A 51 -2.44 3.01 -4.95
C TRP A 51 -1.88 1.94 -5.89
N PHE A 52 -2.37 0.72 -5.76
CA PHE A 52 -1.94 -0.35 -6.63
C PHE A 52 -2.27 0.00 -8.07
N GLN A 53 -3.46 0.52 -8.32
CA GLN A 53 -3.85 0.88 -9.67
C GLN A 53 -2.93 1.95 -10.25
N GLU A 54 -2.52 2.90 -9.46
CA GLU A 54 -1.63 3.93 -9.92
C GLU A 54 -0.25 3.41 -10.24
N ASN A 55 0.13 2.29 -9.68
CA ASN A 55 1.44 1.72 -9.91
C ASN A 55 1.45 0.59 -10.90
N ARG A 56 0.34 0.31 -11.53
CA ARG A 56 0.29 -0.74 -12.51
C ARG A 56 1.03 -0.30 -13.75
N ARG A 57 1.71 -1.25 -14.37
CA ARG A 57 2.42 -0.96 -15.58
C ARG A 57 2.01 -1.95 -16.63
N THR A 58 1.86 -1.48 -17.83
CA THR A 58 1.45 -2.36 -18.92
C THR A 58 2.54 -2.51 -19.95
N SER A 59 3.64 -1.80 -19.82
CA SER A 59 4.70 -1.87 -20.81
C SER A 59 5.44 -3.17 -20.66
N THR A 60 5.77 -3.79 -21.77
CA THR A 60 6.47 -5.02 -21.71
C THR A 60 7.87 -4.84 -21.18
N SER A 61 8.41 -3.68 -21.30
CA SER A 61 9.75 -3.49 -20.83
C SER A 61 9.82 -3.58 -19.32
N ASP A 62 8.72 -3.40 -18.66
CA ASP A 62 8.73 -3.48 -17.24
C ASP A 62 8.81 -4.86 -16.73
N GLN A 63 8.59 -5.84 -17.55
CA GLN A 63 8.58 -7.11 -17.08
C GLN A 63 9.89 -7.62 -16.77
N ALA A 64 10.87 -7.08 -17.22
CA ALA A 64 12.18 -7.51 -16.94
C ALA A 64 12.46 -7.53 -15.52
N GLU A 65 11.78 -6.74 -14.76
CA GLU A 65 12.00 -6.66 -13.46
C GLU A 65 11.58 -7.76 -12.79
N GLY A 66 10.81 -8.48 -13.20
CA GLY A 66 10.41 -9.72 -12.61
C GLY A 66 9.82 -9.62 -11.26
#